data_7d399e6f3a0cdd50f8d70e3b98869210
#
_entry.id   7d399e6f3a0cdd50f8d70e3b98869210
#
_cell.length_a   1.000
_cell.length_b   1.000
_cell.length_c   1.000
_cell.angle_alpha   90.00
_cell.angle_beta   90.00
_cell.angle_gamma   90.00
#
_symmetry.space_group_name_H-M   'P 1'
#
loop_
_entity.id
_entity.type
_entity.pdbx_description
1 polymer ?
#
loop_
_entity_poly.entity_id
_entity_poly.type
_entity_poly.pdbx_seq_one_letter_code
_entity_poly.pdbx_strand_id
1 'polypeptide(L)'
;MLDVNEYKRYESPELIKWKKLSNYEQLEIVKLHSELFKDKLEVSSVKNQAIEVNLFIDKKDVYEFLVNYENYIREKLGNFPVIVLLKDRVDENKKRK
;
A
#
# COMPACT_ATOMS: atom_id res chain seq x y z
N MET A 1 33.40 -3.20 -4.19
CA MET A 1 32.14 -3.65 -3.96
C MET A 1 31.25 -2.59 -3.36
N LEU A 2 30.07 -2.60 -3.80
CA LEU A 2 29.17 -1.63 -3.33
C LEU A 2 28.74 -2.06 -1.97
N ASP A 3 28.96 -1.28 -1.01
CA ASP A 3 28.60 -1.76 0.28
C ASP A 3 27.16 -1.40 0.60
N VAL A 4 26.70 -1.92 1.68
CA VAL A 4 25.32 -1.77 2.06
C VAL A 4 24.94 -0.33 2.25
N ASN A 5 25.81 0.44 2.78
CA ASN A 5 25.49 1.83 3.03
C ASN A 5 25.25 2.61 1.75
N GLU A 6 26.08 2.35 0.76
CA GLU A 6 25.91 3.01 -0.48
C GLU A 6 24.60 2.63 -1.12
N TYR A 7 24.27 1.35 -1.04
CA TYR A 7 23.04 0.88 -1.59
C TYR A 7 21.84 1.54 -0.89
N LYS A 8 21.91 1.66 0.40
CA LYS A 8 20.82 2.23 1.13
C LYS A 8 20.59 3.69 0.85
N ARG A 9 21.62 4.39 0.49
CA ARG A 9 21.47 5.79 0.24
C ARG A 9 20.85 6.10 -1.10
N TYR A 10 20.77 5.10 -1.95
CA TYR A 10 20.21 5.35 -3.25
C TYR A 10 18.70 5.29 -3.19
N GLU A 11 18.06 6.40 -3.39
CA GLU A 11 16.61 6.47 -3.43
C GLU A 11 16.21 7.28 -4.63
N SER A 12 15.15 6.85 -5.30
CA SER A 12 14.70 7.56 -6.47
C SER A 12 14.12 8.92 -6.08
N PRO A 13 14.10 9.86 -6.99
CA PRO A 13 13.49 11.15 -6.69
C PRO A 13 12.03 11.02 -6.28
N GLU A 14 11.33 10.07 -6.87
CA GLU A 14 9.93 9.87 -6.53
C GLU A 14 9.77 9.41 -5.09
N LEU A 15 10.64 8.53 -4.64
CA LEU A 15 10.56 8.07 -3.27
C LEU A 15 10.89 9.20 -2.30
N ILE A 16 11.87 10.00 -2.64
CA ILE A 16 12.25 11.10 -1.78
C ILE A 16 11.08 12.07 -1.63
N LYS A 17 10.41 12.38 -2.71
CA LYS A 17 9.26 13.25 -2.63
C LYS A 17 8.17 12.63 -1.81
N TRP A 18 7.94 11.34 -1.97
CA TRP A 18 6.91 10.64 -1.23
C TRP A 18 7.16 10.73 0.25
N LYS A 19 8.40 10.53 0.66
CA LYS A 19 8.73 10.55 2.07
C LYS A 19 8.54 11.91 2.72
N LYS A 20 8.55 12.96 1.93
CA LYS A 20 8.35 14.28 2.48
C LYS A 20 6.89 14.62 2.75
N LEU A 21 6.00 13.81 2.24
CA LEU A 21 4.59 14.05 2.46
C LEU A 21 4.17 13.55 3.83
N SER A 22 3.15 14.19 4.39
CA SER A 22 2.62 13.71 5.65
C SER A 22 1.85 12.42 5.40
N ASN A 23 1.57 11.69 6.47
CA ASN A 23 0.79 10.47 6.32
C ASN A 23 -0.59 10.78 5.74
N TYR A 24 -1.15 11.90 6.11
CA TYR A 24 -2.45 12.27 5.58
C TYR A 24 -2.39 12.51 4.07
N GLU A 25 -1.36 13.20 3.62
CA GLU A 25 -1.22 13.45 2.19
C GLU A 25 -0.98 12.16 1.44
N GLN A 26 -0.17 11.29 2.00
CA GLN A 26 0.07 10.00 1.38
C GLN A 26 -1.23 9.22 1.26
N LEU A 27 -2.04 9.26 2.30
CA LEU A 27 -3.30 8.55 2.29
C LEU A 27 -4.22 9.09 1.19
N GLU A 28 -4.30 10.39 1.05
CA GLU A 28 -5.16 10.98 0.05
C GLU A 28 -4.74 10.57 -1.36
N ILE A 29 -3.45 10.55 -1.60
CA ILE A 29 -2.94 10.18 -2.91
C ILE A 29 -3.26 8.72 -3.21
N VAL A 30 -3.05 7.84 -2.24
CA VAL A 30 -3.33 6.44 -2.45
C VAL A 30 -4.82 6.22 -2.67
N LYS A 31 -5.65 6.92 -1.92
CA LYS A 31 -7.09 6.80 -2.12
C LYS A 31 -7.50 7.23 -3.50
N LEU A 32 -6.92 8.30 -4.00
CA LEU A 32 -7.25 8.78 -5.31
C LEU A 32 -6.92 7.75 -6.38
N HIS A 33 -5.75 7.17 -6.29
CA HIS A 33 -5.35 6.18 -7.29
C HIS A 33 -6.11 4.86 -7.11
N SER A 34 -6.72 4.65 -5.95
CA SER A 34 -7.42 3.41 -5.69
C SER A 34 -8.90 3.46 -6.04
N GLU A 35 -9.34 4.56 -6.62
CA GLU A 35 -10.75 4.70 -6.97
C GLU A 35 -11.26 3.56 -7.84
N LEU A 36 -10.43 3.05 -8.70
CA LEU A 36 -10.83 1.96 -9.57
C LEU A 36 -11.22 0.71 -8.81
N PHE A 37 -10.73 0.59 -7.61
CA PHE A 37 -10.94 -0.61 -6.81
C PHE A 37 -11.91 -0.39 -5.65
N LYS A 38 -12.61 0.73 -5.64
CA LYS A 38 -13.39 1.06 -4.46
C LYS A 38 -14.46 0.04 -4.10
N ASP A 39 -14.90 -0.74 -5.05
CA ASP A 39 -15.89 -1.78 -4.76
C ASP A 39 -15.28 -2.98 -4.07
N LYS A 40 -13.99 -3.13 -4.17
CA LYS A 40 -13.33 -4.31 -3.65
C LYS A 40 -12.37 -3.99 -2.52
N LEU A 41 -12.00 -2.74 -2.37
CA LEU A 41 -10.94 -2.38 -1.46
C LEU A 41 -11.19 -0.99 -0.88
N GLU A 42 -10.82 -0.84 0.37
CA GLU A 42 -10.84 0.46 1.01
C GLU A 42 -9.50 0.69 1.66
N VAL A 43 -8.87 1.83 1.36
CA VAL A 43 -7.59 2.15 1.96
C VAL A 43 -7.83 2.69 3.35
N SER A 44 -7.21 2.07 4.33
CA SER A 44 -7.41 2.44 5.71
C SER A 44 -6.39 3.44 6.20
N SER A 45 -5.13 3.20 5.91
CA SER A 45 -4.10 4.13 6.33
C SER A 45 -2.86 3.92 5.48
N VAL A 46 -2.00 4.90 5.49
CA VAL A 46 -0.73 4.83 4.78
C VAL A 46 0.33 5.42 5.68
N LYS A 47 1.43 4.68 5.83
CA LYS A 47 2.57 5.17 6.55
C LYS A 47 3.79 4.91 5.71
N ASN A 48 4.36 5.95 5.15
CA ASN A 48 5.51 5.81 4.28
C ASN A 48 5.21 4.83 3.15
N GLN A 49 5.84 3.69 3.15
CA GLN A 49 5.65 2.74 2.07
C GLN A 49 4.74 1.58 2.43
N ALA A 50 4.03 1.69 3.54
CA ALA A 50 3.10 0.65 3.96
C ALA A 50 1.67 1.15 3.81
N ILE A 51 0.87 0.41 3.07
CA ILE A 51 -0.51 0.77 2.79
C ILE A 51 -1.41 -0.28 3.42
N GLU A 52 -2.28 0.15 4.33
CA GLU A 52 -3.22 -0.76 4.98
C GLU A 52 -4.55 -0.68 4.32
N VAL A 53 -5.11 -1.81 3.97
CA VAL A 53 -6.40 -1.84 3.27
C VAL A 53 -7.33 -2.86 3.86
N ASN A 54 -8.61 -2.64 3.63
CA ASN A 54 -9.65 -3.63 3.90
C ASN A 54 -10.12 -4.16 2.56
N LEU A 55 -10.36 -5.45 2.48
CA LEU A 55 -10.82 -6.04 1.24
C LEU A 55 -12.22 -6.60 1.41
N PHE A 56 -13.00 -6.48 0.34
CA PHE A 56 -14.38 -6.96 0.34
C PHE A 56 -14.59 -8.06 -0.69
N ILE A 57 -13.62 -8.93 -0.84
CA ILE A 57 -13.69 -9.98 -1.85
C ILE A 57 -13.53 -11.33 -1.17
N ASP A 58 -13.75 -12.40 -1.93
CA ASP A 58 -13.61 -13.74 -1.39
C ASP A 58 -12.19 -14.02 -0.98
N LYS A 59 -12.06 -14.83 0.06
CA LYS A 59 -10.73 -15.18 0.53
C LYS A 59 -9.86 -15.80 -0.53
N LYS A 60 -10.44 -16.58 -1.39
CA LYS A 60 -9.63 -17.26 -2.39
C LYS A 60 -9.02 -16.31 -3.40
N ASP A 61 -9.58 -15.11 -3.51
CA ASP A 61 -9.07 -14.13 -4.46
C ASP A 61 -8.13 -13.12 -3.86
N VAL A 62 -7.96 -13.17 -2.55
CA VAL A 62 -7.21 -12.13 -1.85
C VAL A 62 -5.77 -12.02 -2.33
N TYR A 63 -5.08 -13.13 -2.40
CA TYR A 63 -3.66 -13.09 -2.75
C TYR A 63 -3.44 -12.49 -4.12
N GLU A 64 -4.18 -12.98 -5.08
CA GLU A 64 -4.03 -12.49 -6.44
C GLU A 64 -4.39 -11.02 -6.54
N PHE A 65 -5.45 -10.63 -5.85
CA PHE A 65 -5.85 -9.24 -5.87
C PHE A 65 -4.79 -8.34 -5.26
N LEU A 66 -4.21 -8.77 -4.15
CA LEU A 66 -3.19 -7.95 -3.49
C LEU A 66 -1.96 -7.78 -4.35
N VAL A 67 -1.55 -8.83 -5.03
CA VAL A 67 -0.39 -8.73 -5.91
C VAL A 67 -0.66 -7.74 -7.03
N ASN A 68 -1.84 -7.84 -7.64
CA ASN A 68 -2.18 -6.95 -8.72
C ASN A 68 -2.32 -5.50 -8.25
N TYR A 69 -2.93 -5.31 -7.10
CA TYR A 69 -3.11 -3.98 -6.57
C TYR A 69 -1.76 -3.36 -6.21
N GLU A 70 -0.89 -4.14 -5.60
CA GLU A 70 0.41 -3.63 -5.22
C GLU A 70 1.20 -3.17 -6.44
N ASN A 71 1.18 -3.97 -7.50
CA ASN A 71 1.87 -3.58 -8.71
C ASN A 71 1.28 -2.31 -9.32
N TYR A 72 -0.05 -2.23 -9.31
CA TYR A 72 -0.72 -1.08 -9.87
C TYR A 72 -0.38 0.19 -9.10
N ILE A 73 -0.50 0.13 -7.77
CA ILE A 73 -0.29 1.32 -6.98
C ILE A 73 1.17 1.74 -7.00
N ARG A 74 2.07 0.77 -7.05
CA ARG A 74 3.48 1.10 -7.09
C ARG A 74 3.81 1.91 -8.34
N GLU A 75 3.24 1.50 -9.47
CA GLU A 75 3.45 2.22 -10.69
C GLU A 75 2.91 3.64 -10.60
N LYS A 76 1.74 3.78 -10.00
CA LYS A 76 1.11 5.09 -9.94
C LYS A 76 1.84 6.04 -9.02
N LEU A 77 2.49 5.51 -8.00
CA LEU A 77 3.15 6.36 -7.04
C LEU A 77 4.56 6.76 -7.47
N GLY A 78 5.16 6.04 -8.39
CA GLY A 78 6.49 6.42 -8.83
C GLY A 78 7.47 5.27 -8.87
N ASN A 79 6.95 4.06 -8.85
CA ASN A 79 7.79 2.89 -9.02
C ASN A 79 8.80 2.66 -7.91
N PHE A 80 8.45 2.97 -6.69
CA PHE A 80 9.28 2.61 -5.57
C PHE A 80 8.56 1.52 -4.78
N PRO A 81 9.27 0.74 -3.98
CA PRO A 81 8.66 -0.39 -3.30
C PRO A 81 7.58 0.05 -2.32
N VAL A 82 6.47 -0.65 -2.33
CA VAL A 82 5.43 -0.44 -1.33
C VAL A 82 4.98 -1.80 -0.85
N ILE A 83 4.41 -1.82 0.35
CA ILE A 83 3.89 -3.02 0.94
C ILE A 83 2.42 -2.81 1.22
N VAL A 84 1.59 -3.76 0.81
CA VAL A 84 0.16 -3.67 1.05
C VAL A 84 -0.20 -4.67 2.13
N LEU A 85 -0.82 -4.19 3.18
CA LEU A 85 -1.17 -5.01 4.33
C LEU A 85 -2.67 -5.04 4.52
N LEU A 86 -3.19 -6.19 4.90
CA LEU A 86 -4.59 -6.29 5.24
C LEU A 86 -4.77 -5.73 6.63
N LYS A 87 -5.70 -4.83 6.78
CA LYS A 87 -5.85 -4.19 8.03
C LYS A 87 -6.34 -5.14 9.09
N ASP A 88 -7.29 -5.99 8.74
CA ASP A 88 -7.89 -6.59 9.84
C ASP A 88 -8.76 -7.74 9.58
N ARG A 89 -8.40 -8.82 10.09
CA ARG A 89 -9.16 -9.99 10.02
C ARG A 89 -9.67 -10.36 11.34
N VAL A 90 -9.09 -9.75 12.30
CA VAL A 90 -9.43 -10.12 13.65
C VAL A 90 -10.81 -9.73 14.03
N ASP A 91 -11.29 -8.65 13.51
CA ASP A 91 -12.60 -8.18 13.83
C ASP A 91 -13.67 -9.18 13.51
N GLU A 92 -13.47 -9.90 12.44
CA GLU A 92 -14.45 -10.89 12.10
C GLU A 92 -14.59 -11.92 13.14
N ASN A 93 -13.47 -12.31 13.70
CA ASN A 93 -13.53 -13.30 14.74
C ASN A 93 -14.25 -12.79 15.94
N LYS A 94 -14.03 -11.54 16.26
CA LYS A 94 -14.70 -11.01 17.39
C LYS A 94 -16.17 -10.92 17.20
N LYS A 95 -16.57 -10.63 16.01
CA LYS A 95 -17.96 -10.53 15.76
C LYS A 95 -18.68 -11.79 15.96
N ARG A 96 -17.99 -12.85 15.81
CA ARG A 96 -18.63 -14.12 15.96
C ARG A 96 -18.83 -14.53 17.35
N LYS A 97 -18.32 -13.79 18.26
CA LYS A 97 -18.48 -14.17 19.61
C LYS A 97 -19.79 -13.82 20.15
#